data_08c286fcf57f6617fc68d842ac24ef30
#
_entry.id   08c286fcf57f6617fc68d842ac24ef30
#
_cell.length_a   1.000
_cell.length_b   1.000
_cell.length_c   1.000
_cell.angle_alpha   90.00
_cell.angle_beta   90.00
_cell.angle_gamma   90.00
#
_symmetry.space_group_name_H-M   'P 1'
#
loop_
_entity.id
_entity.type
_entity.pdbx_description
1 polymer ?
#
loop_
_entity_poly.entity_id
_entity_poly.type
_entity_poly.pdbx_seq_one_letter_code
_entity_poly.pdbx_strand_id
1 'polypeptide(L)'
;APVTLASGEVVDYGQVGDIDGIDGSVVTRLLDSGFLPVVSPLSCDASGQLLNINADTVAAAIGGALVAEKLILCTGAPGILERVDDPQSLISYTDLAGLHRLREKGAISDGMLPKSSAIEAAIRGGVRRVHVISYTEADSLLAEIFTNEGKGTLVVADTKALTAAEQGQ
;
A
#
# COMPACT_ATOMS: atom_id res chain seq x y z
N ALA A 1 0.38 -12.78 -19.90
CA ALA A 1 -0.42 -12.52 -21.11
C ALA A 1 -0.28 -11.04 -21.50
N PRO A 2 -0.26 -10.70 -22.80
CA PRO A 2 -0.15 -9.31 -23.25
C PRO A 2 -1.32 -8.46 -22.75
N VAL A 3 -1.03 -7.24 -22.35
CA VAL A 3 -2.00 -6.25 -21.86
C VAL A 3 -2.06 -5.11 -22.84
N THR A 4 -3.27 -4.69 -23.21
CA THR A 4 -3.47 -3.49 -24.06
C THR A 4 -3.59 -2.28 -23.16
N LEU A 5 -2.64 -1.34 -23.30
CA LEU A 5 -2.63 -0.07 -22.58
C LEU A 5 -3.74 0.86 -23.09
N ALA A 6 -4.06 1.92 -22.33
CA ALA A 6 -5.02 2.94 -22.74
C ALA A 6 -4.59 3.68 -24.03
N SER A 7 -3.29 3.67 -24.36
CA SER A 7 -2.73 4.17 -25.63
C SER A 7 -3.03 3.29 -26.85
N GLY A 8 -3.56 2.06 -26.63
CA GLY A 8 -3.75 1.04 -27.66
C GLY A 8 -2.49 0.18 -27.93
N GLU A 9 -1.39 0.44 -27.26
CA GLU A 9 -0.17 -0.35 -27.34
C GLU A 9 -0.36 -1.68 -26.61
N VAL A 10 0.12 -2.78 -27.21
CA VAL A 10 0.11 -4.12 -26.60
C VAL A 10 1.48 -4.38 -25.99
N VAL A 11 1.52 -4.51 -24.66
CA VAL A 11 2.74 -4.78 -23.92
C VAL A 11 2.67 -6.17 -23.30
N ASP A 12 3.70 -6.97 -23.51
CA ASP A 12 3.87 -8.24 -22.83
C ASP A 12 4.80 -8.05 -21.64
N TYR A 13 4.22 -8.07 -20.44
CA TYR A 13 4.98 -8.00 -19.18
C TYR A 13 5.60 -9.33 -18.78
N GLY A 14 5.50 -10.35 -19.62
CA GLY A 14 6.05 -11.68 -19.35
C GLY A 14 5.27 -12.43 -18.28
N GLN A 15 6.00 -13.00 -17.34
CA GLN A 15 5.48 -13.86 -16.26
C GLN A 15 4.93 -13.02 -15.10
N VAL A 16 3.88 -12.26 -15.34
CA VAL A 16 3.19 -11.43 -14.34
C VAL A 16 1.83 -12.05 -14.02
N GLY A 17 1.43 -12.04 -12.75
CA GLY A 17 0.14 -12.54 -12.30
C GLY A 17 -0.54 -11.62 -11.31
N ASP A 18 -1.80 -11.94 -11.04
CA ASP A 18 -2.61 -11.36 -9.98
C ASP A 18 -2.84 -12.39 -8.86
N ILE A 19 -3.37 -11.91 -7.72
CA ILE A 19 -3.64 -12.74 -6.55
C ILE A 19 -5.07 -13.28 -6.64
N ASP A 20 -5.21 -14.59 -6.59
CA ASP A 20 -6.49 -15.27 -6.48
C ASP A 20 -6.98 -15.33 -5.02
N GLY A 21 -6.05 -15.47 -4.09
CA GLY A 21 -6.33 -15.52 -2.66
C GLY A 21 -5.07 -15.64 -1.81
N ILE A 22 -5.22 -15.38 -0.53
CA ILE A 22 -4.15 -15.49 0.48
C ILE A 22 -4.61 -16.44 1.58
N ASP A 23 -3.83 -17.47 1.85
CA ASP A 23 -3.95 -18.27 3.07
C ASP A 23 -3.12 -17.61 4.19
N GLY A 24 -3.77 -16.78 4.99
CA GLY A 24 -3.13 -16.12 6.14
C GLY A 24 -2.72 -17.07 7.25
N SER A 25 -3.20 -18.32 7.26
CA SER A 25 -2.94 -19.27 8.35
C SER A 25 -1.47 -19.65 8.49
N VAL A 26 -0.73 -19.68 7.38
CA VAL A 26 0.72 -19.96 7.39
C VAL A 26 1.47 -18.81 8.03
N VAL A 27 1.14 -17.57 7.67
CA VAL A 27 1.78 -16.36 8.24
C VAL A 27 1.46 -16.26 9.72
N THR A 28 0.19 -16.48 10.12
CA THR A 28 -0.24 -16.47 11.53
C THR A 28 0.56 -17.49 12.35
N ARG A 29 0.69 -18.73 11.88
CA ARG A 29 1.47 -19.77 12.59
C ARG A 29 2.93 -19.41 12.77
N LEU A 30 3.54 -18.77 11.77
CA LEU A 30 4.93 -18.28 11.88
C LEU A 30 5.05 -17.19 12.94
N LEU A 31 4.13 -16.22 12.93
CA LEU A 31 4.07 -15.14 13.93
C LEU A 31 3.86 -15.69 15.33
N ASP A 32 2.90 -16.60 15.54
CA ASP A 32 2.63 -17.26 16.83
C ASP A 32 3.82 -18.08 17.35
N SER A 33 4.66 -18.56 16.44
CA SER A 33 5.90 -19.26 16.76
C SER A 33 7.09 -18.31 17.01
N GLY A 34 6.88 -16.99 17.00
CA GLY A 34 7.90 -15.97 17.26
C GLY A 34 8.81 -15.65 16.07
N PHE A 35 8.46 -16.09 14.86
CA PHE A 35 9.18 -15.72 13.64
C PHE A 35 8.73 -14.36 13.12
N LEU A 36 9.63 -13.68 12.40
CA LEU A 36 9.34 -12.53 11.57
C LEU A 36 9.30 -12.98 10.11
N PRO A 37 8.11 -13.22 9.51
CA PRO A 37 8.02 -13.68 8.12
C PRO A 37 8.49 -12.58 7.14
N VAL A 38 9.35 -12.94 6.19
CA VAL A 38 9.73 -12.10 5.05
C VAL A 38 9.21 -12.79 3.79
N VAL A 39 8.32 -12.11 3.06
CA VAL A 39 7.60 -12.67 1.92
C VAL A 39 8.05 -11.98 0.64
N SER A 40 8.46 -12.75 -0.37
CA SER A 40 8.71 -12.23 -1.71
C SER A 40 7.39 -12.13 -2.51
N PRO A 41 7.29 -11.18 -3.46
CA PRO A 41 6.09 -11.02 -4.28
C PRO A 41 6.09 -11.99 -5.48
N LEU A 42 6.34 -13.27 -5.18
CA LEU A 42 6.35 -14.36 -6.15
C LEU A 42 5.30 -15.40 -5.78
N SER A 43 4.62 -15.92 -6.78
CA SER A 43 3.69 -17.03 -6.63
C SER A 43 3.78 -17.95 -7.84
N CYS A 44 2.90 -18.91 -7.95
CA CYS A 44 2.78 -19.76 -9.14
C CYS A 44 1.31 -19.93 -9.51
N ASP A 45 1.07 -20.20 -10.78
CA ASP A 45 -0.24 -20.64 -11.27
C ASP A 45 -0.47 -22.12 -10.97
N ALA A 46 -1.65 -22.64 -11.37
CA ALA A 46 -2.02 -24.04 -11.18
C ALA A 46 -1.10 -25.04 -11.93
N SER A 47 -0.34 -24.58 -12.91
CA SER A 47 0.65 -25.40 -13.64
C SER A 47 2.02 -25.44 -12.97
N GLY A 48 2.24 -24.62 -11.92
CA GLY A 48 3.53 -24.44 -11.26
C GLY A 48 4.43 -23.41 -11.94
N GLN A 49 3.92 -22.65 -12.92
CA GLN A 49 4.65 -21.55 -13.56
C GLN A 49 4.80 -20.39 -12.59
N LEU A 50 6.05 -19.95 -12.33
CA LEU A 50 6.33 -18.81 -11.46
C LEU A 50 5.82 -17.51 -12.09
N LEU A 51 5.18 -16.69 -11.26
CA LEU A 51 4.63 -15.40 -11.62
C LEU A 51 5.17 -14.33 -10.68
N ASN A 52 5.57 -13.20 -11.25
CA ASN A 52 5.89 -11.99 -10.50
C ASN A 52 4.59 -11.20 -10.25
N ILE A 53 4.37 -10.79 -9.01
CA ILE A 53 3.18 -10.04 -8.60
C ILE A 53 3.63 -8.68 -8.06
N ASN A 54 2.82 -7.64 -8.22
CA ASN A 54 3.13 -6.35 -7.63
C ASN A 54 3.23 -6.46 -6.10
N ALA A 55 4.33 -5.99 -5.52
CA ALA A 55 4.61 -6.13 -4.09
C ALA A 55 3.60 -5.40 -3.20
N ASP A 56 3.11 -4.23 -3.62
CA ASP A 56 2.08 -3.48 -2.88
C ASP A 56 0.75 -4.26 -2.85
N THR A 57 0.42 -4.95 -3.98
CA THR A 57 -0.76 -5.82 -4.07
C THR A 57 -0.64 -7.01 -3.13
N VAL A 58 0.53 -7.65 -3.10
CA VAL A 58 0.80 -8.78 -2.16
C VAL A 58 0.68 -8.31 -0.72
N ALA A 59 1.31 -7.18 -0.38
CA ALA A 59 1.26 -6.61 0.97
C ALA A 59 -0.17 -6.26 1.41
N ALA A 60 -0.96 -5.65 0.52
CA ALA A 60 -2.36 -5.33 0.76
C ALA A 60 -3.21 -6.59 1.02
N ALA A 61 -3.02 -7.63 0.19
CA ALA A 61 -3.75 -8.89 0.32
C ALA A 61 -3.39 -9.64 1.62
N ILE A 62 -2.10 -9.71 1.97
CA ILE A 62 -1.66 -10.29 3.26
C ILE A 62 -2.21 -9.48 4.42
N GLY A 63 -2.11 -8.14 4.36
CA GLY A 63 -2.63 -7.25 5.40
C GLY A 63 -4.13 -7.45 5.63
N GLY A 64 -4.92 -7.56 4.57
CA GLY A 64 -6.34 -7.86 4.63
C GLY A 64 -6.64 -9.24 5.22
N ALA A 65 -5.94 -10.29 4.75
CA ALA A 65 -6.12 -11.66 5.25
C ALA A 65 -5.80 -11.80 6.75
N LEU A 66 -4.86 -11.01 7.27
CA LEU A 66 -4.49 -10.97 8.68
C LEU A 66 -5.31 -9.96 9.50
N VAL A 67 -6.17 -9.16 8.85
CA VAL A 67 -6.85 -8.00 9.46
C VAL A 67 -5.85 -7.13 10.21
N ALA A 68 -4.74 -6.81 9.54
CA ALA A 68 -3.62 -6.10 10.14
C ALA A 68 -4.05 -4.73 10.68
N GLU A 69 -3.56 -4.38 11.87
CA GLU A 69 -3.82 -3.05 12.47
C GLU A 69 -3.21 -1.93 11.62
N LYS A 70 -2.01 -2.17 11.09
CA LYS A 70 -1.28 -1.22 10.24
C LYS A 70 -0.65 -1.95 9.05
N LEU A 71 -0.72 -1.33 7.88
CA LEU A 71 0.10 -1.65 6.71
C LEU A 71 1.01 -0.46 6.42
N ILE A 72 2.29 -0.70 6.23
CA ILE A 72 3.26 0.35 5.93
C ILE A 72 3.83 0.09 4.54
N LEU A 73 3.61 1.04 3.64
CA LEU A 73 4.12 1.01 2.28
C LEU A 73 5.27 2.01 2.14
N CYS A 74 6.44 1.50 1.78
CA CYS A 74 7.63 2.33 1.56
C CYS A 74 7.68 2.80 0.10
N THR A 75 8.05 4.08 -0.10
CA THR A 75 8.18 4.70 -1.43
C THR A 75 9.39 5.62 -1.48
N GLY A 76 9.83 6.02 -2.69
CA GLY A 76 10.88 7.02 -2.87
C GLY A 76 10.43 8.47 -2.60
N ALA A 77 9.11 8.72 -2.61
CA ALA A 77 8.53 10.02 -2.27
C ALA A 77 8.34 10.16 -0.74
N PRO A 78 8.20 11.38 -0.20
CA PRO A 78 7.92 11.59 1.23
C PRO A 78 6.63 10.92 1.71
N GLY A 79 5.67 10.76 0.83
CA GLY A 79 4.35 10.18 1.05
C GLY A 79 3.46 10.50 -0.15
N ILE A 80 2.17 10.72 0.06
CA ILE A 80 1.24 11.19 -0.97
C ILE A 80 1.31 12.71 -1.01
N LEU A 81 1.60 13.27 -2.19
CA LEU A 81 1.69 14.71 -2.42
C LEU A 81 0.40 15.23 -3.06
N GLU A 82 -0.02 16.45 -2.71
CA GLU A 82 -1.10 17.13 -3.42
C GLU A 82 -0.65 17.61 -4.80
N ARG A 83 0.64 17.97 -4.95
CA ARG A 83 1.30 18.36 -6.19
C ARG A 83 2.60 17.56 -6.34
N VAL A 84 2.72 16.80 -7.42
CA VAL A 84 3.84 15.86 -7.65
C VAL A 84 5.20 16.58 -7.62
N ASP A 85 5.25 17.82 -8.11
CA ASP A 85 6.49 18.61 -8.22
C ASP A 85 6.82 19.40 -6.95
N ASP A 86 6.01 19.31 -5.90
CA ASP A 86 6.18 20.06 -4.67
C ASP A 86 6.25 19.15 -3.43
N PRO A 87 7.44 18.81 -2.94
CA PRO A 87 7.61 18.00 -1.74
C PRO A 87 6.98 18.59 -0.47
N GLN A 88 6.74 19.91 -0.44
CA GLN A 88 6.09 20.60 0.69
C GLN A 88 4.56 20.41 0.68
N SER A 89 4.01 19.84 -0.40
CA SER A 89 2.59 19.53 -0.50
C SER A 89 2.23 18.15 0.07
N LEU A 90 3.04 17.61 0.99
CA LEU A 90 2.79 16.34 1.65
C LEU A 90 1.45 16.37 2.39
N ILE A 91 0.63 15.36 2.12
CA ILE A 91 -0.64 15.13 2.79
C ILE A 91 -0.37 14.25 4.01
N SER A 92 -0.48 14.80 5.21
CA SER A 92 -0.20 14.05 6.44
C SER A 92 -1.23 12.94 6.69
N TYR A 93 -2.51 13.18 6.39
CA TYR A 93 -3.55 12.15 6.47
C TYR A 93 -4.67 12.39 5.47
N THR A 94 -5.29 11.30 5.02
CA THR A 94 -6.43 11.32 4.10
C THR A 94 -7.30 10.08 4.30
N ASP A 95 -8.47 10.04 3.62
CA ASP A 95 -9.35 8.88 3.55
C ASP A 95 -9.52 8.38 2.11
N LEU A 96 -10.29 7.32 1.94
CA LEU A 96 -10.57 6.76 0.61
C LEU A 96 -11.21 7.81 -0.31
N ALA A 97 -12.10 8.66 0.20
CA ALA A 97 -12.70 9.72 -0.61
C ALA A 97 -11.67 10.78 -1.03
N GLY A 98 -10.75 11.14 -0.13
CA GLY A 98 -9.61 12.02 -0.43
C GLY A 98 -8.69 11.42 -1.49
N LEU A 99 -8.38 10.12 -1.35
CA LEU A 99 -7.55 9.40 -2.31
C LEU A 99 -8.18 9.40 -3.72
N HIS A 100 -9.50 9.20 -3.82
CA HIS A 100 -10.22 9.31 -5.09
C HIS A 100 -10.13 10.71 -5.70
N ARG A 101 -10.37 11.76 -4.89
CA ARG A 101 -10.24 13.16 -5.36
C ARG A 101 -8.84 13.48 -5.88
N LEU A 102 -7.79 12.93 -5.26
CA LEU A 102 -6.41 13.12 -5.71
C LEU A 102 -6.14 12.42 -7.05
N ARG A 103 -6.72 11.23 -7.27
CA ARG A 103 -6.67 10.55 -8.57
C ARG A 103 -7.37 11.37 -9.67
N GLU A 104 -8.59 11.87 -9.39
CA GLU A 104 -9.35 12.69 -10.33
C GLU A 104 -8.64 13.99 -10.71
N LYS A 105 -7.92 14.60 -9.76
CA LYS A 105 -7.10 15.79 -10.00
C LYS A 105 -5.78 15.51 -10.73
N GLY A 106 -5.42 14.24 -10.96
CA GLY A 106 -4.15 13.85 -11.56
C GLY A 106 -2.94 14.01 -10.63
N ALA A 107 -3.14 14.23 -9.32
CA ALA A 107 -2.08 14.29 -8.32
C ALA A 107 -1.47 12.91 -8.04
N ILE A 108 -2.22 11.84 -8.30
CA ILE A 108 -1.75 10.46 -8.25
C ILE A 108 -1.58 9.98 -9.69
N SER A 109 -0.33 9.83 -10.12
CA SER A 109 0.03 9.43 -11.49
C SER A 109 0.94 8.21 -11.50
N ASP A 110 1.04 7.58 -12.64
CA ASP A 110 1.97 6.49 -13.00
C ASP A 110 2.35 5.54 -11.85
N GLY A 111 3.54 5.67 -11.29
CA GLY A 111 4.04 4.77 -10.25
C GLY A 111 3.25 4.77 -8.93
N MET A 112 2.48 5.82 -8.62
CA MET A 112 1.64 5.90 -7.43
C MET A 112 0.24 5.30 -7.66
N LEU A 113 -0.23 5.16 -8.91
CA LEU A 113 -1.55 4.57 -9.19
C LEU A 113 -1.69 3.13 -8.66
N PRO A 114 -0.76 2.19 -8.94
CA PRO A 114 -0.82 0.85 -8.38
C PRO A 114 -0.81 0.85 -6.85
N LYS A 115 0.04 1.70 -6.25
CA LYS A 115 0.14 1.85 -4.80
C LYS A 115 -1.18 2.36 -4.21
N SER A 116 -1.80 3.37 -4.81
CA SER A 116 -3.09 3.89 -4.35
C SER A 116 -4.22 2.84 -4.45
N SER A 117 -4.17 1.97 -5.46
CA SER A 117 -5.11 0.83 -5.59
C SER A 117 -4.87 -0.22 -4.52
N ALA A 118 -3.61 -0.52 -4.19
CA ALA A 118 -3.27 -1.42 -3.10
C ALA A 118 -3.72 -0.87 -1.73
N ILE A 119 -3.56 0.44 -1.48
CA ILE A 119 -4.07 1.11 -0.27
C ILE A 119 -5.57 0.91 -0.14
N GLU A 120 -6.33 1.18 -1.21
CA GLU A 120 -7.78 1.00 -1.21
C GLU A 120 -8.17 -0.45 -0.96
N ALA A 121 -7.50 -1.40 -1.62
CA ALA A 121 -7.74 -2.84 -1.42
C ALA A 121 -7.44 -3.28 0.01
N ALA A 122 -6.34 -2.80 0.62
CA ALA A 122 -5.98 -3.11 2.00
C ALA A 122 -7.06 -2.63 2.99
N ILE A 123 -7.49 -1.36 2.87
CA ILE A 123 -8.51 -0.77 3.75
C ILE A 123 -9.85 -1.51 3.58
N ARG A 124 -10.28 -1.78 2.33
CA ARG A 124 -11.50 -2.55 2.06
C ARG A 124 -11.39 -3.99 2.55
N GLY A 125 -10.18 -4.55 2.59
CA GLY A 125 -9.86 -5.87 3.13
C GLY A 125 -9.82 -5.93 4.67
N GLY A 126 -10.01 -4.79 5.37
CA GLY A 126 -10.08 -4.74 6.83
C GLY A 126 -8.84 -4.18 7.52
N VAL A 127 -7.80 -3.78 6.80
CA VAL A 127 -6.66 -3.04 7.37
C VAL A 127 -7.16 -1.67 7.87
N ARG A 128 -6.91 -1.37 9.14
CA ARG A 128 -7.45 -0.15 9.77
C ARG A 128 -6.70 1.11 9.33
N ARG A 129 -5.40 1.03 9.16
CA ARG A 129 -4.51 2.15 8.83
C ARG A 129 -3.48 1.74 7.81
N VAL A 130 -3.31 2.52 6.76
CA VAL A 130 -2.24 2.35 5.79
C VAL A 130 -1.35 3.58 5.84
N HIS A 131 -0.07 3.38 6.10
CA HIS A 131 0.93 4.44 6.13
C HIS A 131 1.78 4.37 4.85
N VAL A 132 2.00 5.50 4.22
CA VAL A 132 2.91 5.64 3.08
C VAL A 132 4.08 6.51 3.52
N ILE A 133 5.27 5.92 3.57
CA ILE A 133 6.48 6.56 4.10
C ILE A 133 7.62 6.54 3.09
N SER A 134 8.60 7.43 3.26
CA SER A 134 9.81 7.39 2.45
C SER A 134 10.81 6.36 2.97
N TYR A 135 11.39 5.55 2.06
CA TYR A 135 12.55 4.72 2.39
C TYR A 135 13.88 5.48 2.30
N THR A 136 13.87 6.72 1.75
CA THR A 136 15.07 7.54 1.62
C THR A 136 15.35 8.39 2.86
N GLU A 137 14.37 8.57 3.74
CA GLU A 137 14.53 9.26 5.01
C GLU A 137 14.94 8.32 6.13
N ALA A 138 16.00 8.67 6.85
CA ALA A 138 16.41 7.94 8.04
C ALA A 138 15.31 7.99 9.10
N ASP A 139 15.12 6.87 9.79
CA ASP A 139 14.17 6.70 10.90
C ASP A 139 12.69 6.97 10.56
N SER A 140 12.34 7.10 9.27
CA SER A 140 10.95 7.38 8.85
C SER A 140 9.95 6.36 9.40
N LEU A 141 10.32 5.07 9.40
CA LEU A 141 9.49 4.00 9.94
C LEU A 141 9.28 4.15 11.46
N LEU A 142 10.33 4.45 12.22
CA LEU A 142 10.25 4.62 13.67
C LEU A 142 9.45 5.87 14.02
N ALA A 143 9.69 6.97 13.32
CA ALA A 143 8.94 8.21 13.50
C ALA A 143 7.45 8.00 13.22
N GLU A 144 7.10 7.33 12.13
CA GLU A 144 5.70 7.08 11.74
C GLU A 144 4.96 6.15 12.71
N ILE A 145 5.65 5.18 13.29
CA ILE A 145 5.01 4.21 14.19
C ILE A 145 4.91 4.73 15.62
N PHE A 146 5.94 5.43 16.11
CA PHE A 146 6.12 5.72 17.53
C PHE A 146 5.92 7.20 17.89
N THR A 147 5.67 8.09 16.92
CA THR A 147 5.40 9.51 17.20
C THR A 147 4.06 9.92 16.60
N ASN A 148 3.46 10.99 17.17
CA ASN A 148 2.25 11.61 16.64
C ASN A 148 2.54 12.54 15.44
N GLU A 149 3.79 12.92 15.26
CA GLU A 149 4.26 13.79 14.17
C GLU A 149 4.78 12.98 12.97
N GLY A 150 4.11 11.91 12.59
CA GLY A 150 4.53 11.04 11.49
C GLY A 150 5.13 11.79 10.29
N LYS A 151 6.05 11.15 9.58
CA LYS A 151 6.77 11.75 8.44
C LYS A 151 6.19 11.40 7.08
N GLY A 152 5.09 10.64 7.06
CA GLY A 152 4.47 10.12 5.86
C GLY A 152 3.02 10.55 5.68
N THR A 153 2.26 9.73 4.99
CA THR A 153 0.82 9.89 4.83
C THR A 153 0.08 8.74 5.50
N LEU A 154 -0.81 9.06 6.43
CA LEU A 154 -1.78 8.11 6.96
C LEU A 154 -3.03 8.08 6.08
N VAL A 155 -3.46 6.89 5.66
CA VAL A 155 -4.71 6.66 4.95
C VAL A 155 -5.62 5.76 5.76
N VAL A 156 -6.87 6.17 5.92
CA VAL A 156 -7.93 5.46 6.67
C VAL A 156 -9.20 5.32 5.82
N ALA A 157 -10.17 4.57 6.32
CA ALA A 157 -11.46 4.44 5.62
C ALA A 157 -12.23 5.76 5.57
N ASP A 158 -12.33 6.45 6.72
CA ASP A 158 -13.02 7.73 6.89
C ASP A 158 -12.31 8.54 7.99
N THR A 159 -11.81 9.73 7.64
CA THR A 159 -11.13 10.63 8.58
C THR A 159 -12.03 11.14 9.69
N LYS A 160 -13.34 11.18 9.50
CA LYS A 160 -14.31 11.58 10.52
C LYS A 160 -14.42 10.57 11.67
N ALA A 161 -13.99 9.34 11.45
CA ALA A 161 -13.97 8.30 12.47
C ALA A 161 -12.71 8.32 13.35
N LEU A 162 -11.71 9.16 13.02
CA LEU A 162 -10.48 9.31 13.79
C LEU A 162 -10.72 10.11 15.07
N THR A 163 -10.13 9.66 16.18
CA THR A 163 -10.08 10.43 17.43
C THR A 163 -9.12 11.62 17.31
N ALA A 164 -9.25 12.61 18.19
CA ALA A 164 -8.34 13.78 18.22
C ALA A 164 -6.86 13.37 18.37
N ALA A 165 -6.58 12.34 19.17
CA ALA A 165 -5.23 11.80 19.34
C ALA A 165 -4.66 11.18 18.05
N GLU A 166 -5.52 10.61 17.20
CA GLU A 166 -5.14 10.04 15.90
C GLU A 166 -4.98 11.08 14.79
N GLN A 167 -5.50 12.29 15.02
CA GLN A 167 -5.37 13.43 14.09
C GLN A 167 -4.15 14.31 14.40
N GLY A 168 -3.34 13.96 15.42
CA GLY A 168 -2.12 14.72 15.79
C GLY A 168 -2.40 16.06 16.48
N GLN A 169 -3.54 16.18 17.17
CA GLN A 169 -3.91 17.36 17.98
C GLN A 169 -3.70 17.11 19.47
#